data_b0ce63df453265a8b58e10cce5205d64
#
_entry.id   b0ce63df453265a8b58e10cce5205d64
#
_cell.length_a   1.000
_cell.length_b   1.000
_cell.length_c   1.000
_cell.angle_alpha   90.00
_cell.angle_beta   90.00
_cell.angle_gamma   90.00
#
_symmetry.space_group_name_H-M   'P 1'
#
loop_
_entity.id
_entity.type
_entity.pdbx_description
1 polymer ?
#
loop_
_entity_poly.entity_id
_entity_poly.type
_entity_poly.pdbx_seq_one_letter_code
_entity_poly.pdbx_strand_id
1 'polypeptide(L)'
;MNEKKIALVTGANKGIGFETARQLAQKGITVLLGARDKQRGAEAAKKLHDEGLDVQFLQIDLNDEKTHEIAAKFITENFGRLDILVNNAAVLLEQSADRGILPASQTPLEIYRQTFETNFFNLIAITQKLLPLIKKSKSGRIVNLTSALASMTLHSDPKSAVYDKKITAYDISKTAVNSFTIHLAHELKDTPIKVNAADPGWVKTDMGGEQAPLEVQEGAKTSVLLATLPADGYTGKYIHLGEEQPW
;
A
#
# COMPACT_ATOMS: atom_id res chain seq x y z
N MET A 1 -11.41 -24.41 15.03
CA MET A 1 -11.80 -23.22 14.25
C MET A 1 -10.52 -22.49 13.85
N ASN A 2 -10.29 -22.23 12.56
CA ASN A 2 -9.15 -21.39 12.16
C ASN A 2 -9.34 -20.00 12.73
N GLU A 3 -8.34 -19.51 13.45
CA GLU A 3 -8.34 -18.17 14.02
C GLU A 3 -8.40 -17.12 12.89
N LYS A 4 -9.32 -16.15 13.03
CA LYS A 4 -9.55 -15.13 11.99
C LYS A 4 -8.30 -14.27 11.80
N LYS A 5 -7.89 -14.03 10.57
CA LYS A 5 -6.75 -13.15 10.25
C LYS A 5 -7.13 -11.69 10.47
N ILE A 6 -6.16 -10.89 10.87
CA ILE A 6 -6.29 -9.45 11.10
C ILE A 6 -5.46 -8.71 10.06
N ALA A 7 -6.09 -7.82 9.31
CA ALA A 7 -5.43 -6.98 8.31
C ALA A 7 -5.52 -5.50 8.67
N LEU A 8 -4.47 -4.74 8.38
CA LEU A 8 -4.48 -3.28 8.34
C LEU A 8 -4.21 -2.82 6.91
N VAL A 9 -5.07 -1.92 6.41
CA VAL A 9 -4.88 -1.26 5.11
C VAL A 9 -4.77 0.24 5.34
N THR A 10 -3.63 0.86 5.01
CA THR A 10 -3.43 2.31 5.16
C THR A 10 -4.04 3.08 4.00
N GLY A 11 -4.56 4.30 4.25
CA GLY A 11 -5.18 5.13 3.21
C GLY A 11 -6.45 4.50 2.61
N ALA A 12 -7.21 3.77 3.42
CA ALA A 12 -8.30 2.92 2.95
C ALA A 12 -9.69 3.58 2.96
N ASN A 13 -9.78 4.91 3.14
CA ASN A 13 -11.08 5.60 3.12
C ASN A 13 -11.67 5.81 1.71
N LYS A 14 -10.90 5.53 0.65
CA LYS A 14 -11.33 5.64 -0.76
C LYS A 14 -10.43 4.84 -1.70
N GLY A 15 -10.84 4.74 -2.97
CA GLY A 15 -10.03 4.19 -4.07
C GLY A 15 -9.57 2.76 -3.83
N ILE A 16 -8.33 2.45 -4.26
CA ILE A 16 -7.74 1.11 -4.20
C ILE A 16 -7.70 0.57 -2.77
N GLY A 17 -7.35 1.42 -1.79
CA GLY A 17 -7.28 1.00 -0.38
C GLY A 17 -8.64 0.57 0.18
N PHE A 18 -9.71 1.31 -0.14
CA PHE A 18 -11.06 0.97 0.27
C PHE A 18 -11.53 -0.35 -0.36
N GLU A 19 -11.27 -0.53 -1.64
CA GLU A 19 -11.62 -1.76 -2.34
C GLU A 19 -10.78 -2.96 -1.87
N THR A 20 -9.48 -2.75 -1.58
CA THR A 20 -8.63 -3.77 -0.96
C THR A 20 -9.19 -4.20 0.40
N ALA A 21 -9.64 -3.25 1.23
CA ALA A 21 -10.27 -3.53 2.52
C ALA A 21 -11.56 -4.34 2.32
N ARG A 22 -12.41 -3.97 1.35
CA ARG A 22 -13.63 -4.72 0.99
C ARG A 22 -13.32 -6.16 0.61
N GLN A 23 -12.42 -6.37 -0.37
CA GLN A 23 -12.12 -7.70 -0.88
C GLN A 23 -11.44 -8.60 0.17
N LEU A 24 -10.61 -8.05 1.05
CA LEU A 24 -10.05 -8.80 2.18
C LEU A 24 -11.14 -9.23 3.17
N ALA A 25 -12.07 -8.32 3.51
CA ALA A 25 -13.17 -8.61 4.42
C ALA A 25 -14.13 -9.65 3.82
N GLN A 26 -14.40 -9.63 2.51
CA GLN A 26 -15.17 -10.65 1.80
C GLN A 26 -14.54 -12.05 1.88
N LYS A 27 -13.22 -12.13 2.09
CA LYS A 27 -12.50 -13.39 2.35
C LYS A 27 -12.55 -13.83 3.83
N GLY A 28 -13.34 -13.16 4.66
CA GLY A 28 -13.50 -13.49 6.09
C GLY A 28 -12.37 -12.96 6.99
N ILE A 29 -11.57 -12.01 6.52
CA ILE A 29 -10.51 -11.35 7.27
C ILE A 29 -11.11 -10.16 8.02
N THR A 30 -10.76 -9.97 9.30
CA THR A 30 -11.07 -8.73 10.04
C THR A 30 -10.16 -7.63 9.53
N VAL A 31 -10.72 -6.52 9.02
CA VAL A 31 -9.95 -5.44 8.42
C VAL A 31 -10.00 -4.17 9.27
N LEU A 32 -8.84 -3.67 9.62
CA LEU A 32 -8.65 -2.34 10.18
C LEU A 32 -8.46 -1.36 9.00
N LEU A 33 -9.45 -0.53 8.77
CA LEU A 33 -9.47 0.49 7.74
C LEU A 33 -8.72 1.72 8.25
N GLY A 34 -7.46 1.86 7.85
CA GLY A 34 -6.58 2.96 8.24
C GLY A 34 -6.83 4.22 7.41
N ALA A 35 -7.13 5.36 8.07
CA ALA A 35 -7.24 6.64 7.40
C ALA A 35 -6.89 7.79 8.37
N ARG A 36 -6.32 8.89 7.83
CA ARG A 36 -5.95 10.07 8.63
C ARG A 36 -7.14 10.88 9.09
N ASP A 37 -8.11 11.07 8.21
CA ASP A 37 -9.32 11.82 8.49
C ASP A 37 -10.33 10.93 9.22
N LYS A 38 -10.66 11.31 10.45
CA LYS A 38 -11.52 10.52 11.33
C LYS A 38 -12.94 10.36 10.80
N GLN A 39 -13.49 11.42 10.23
CA GLN A 39 -14.87 11.39 9.74
C GLN A 39 -14.95 10.50 8.48
N ARG A 40 -14.13 10.79 7.48
CA ARG A 40 -14.11 10.01 6.21
C ARG A 40 -13.74 8.54 6.44
N GLY A 41 -12.83 8.27 7.37
CA GLY A 41 -12.46 6.91 7.74
C GLY A 41 -13.61 6.15 8.40
N ALA A 42 -14.31 6.77 9.34
CA ALA A 42 -15.46 6.18 10.02
C ALA A 42 -16.63 5.93 9.04
N GLU A 43 -16.92 6.89 8.15
CA GLU A 43 -17.94 6.74 7.10
C GLU A 43 -17.61 5.58 6.15
N ALA A 44 -16.33 5.46 5.73
CA ALA A 44 -15.89 4.39 4.87
C ALA A 44 -16.01 3.01 5.55
N ALA A 45 -15.58 2.90 6.81
CA ALA A 45 -15.71 1.65 7.56
C ALA A 45 -17.18 1.29 7.78
N LYS A 46 -18.03 2.28 8.10
CA LYS A 46 -19.47 2.08 8.24
C LYS A 46 -20.09 1.53 6.96
N LYS A 47 -19.72 2.08 5.80
CA LYS A 47 -20.22 1.60 4.50
C LYS A 47 -19.92 0.11 4.28
N LEU A 48 -18.71 -0.34 4.60
CA LEU A 48 -18.34 -1.75 4.48
C LEU A 48 -19.02 -2.62 5.57
N HIS A 49 -19.20 -2.08 6.76
CA HIS A 49 -19.94 -2.75 7.82
C HIS A 49 -21.45 -2.96 7.43
N ASP A 50 -22.06 -1.96 6.83
CA ASP A 50 -23.45 -2.04 6.32
C ASP A 50 -23.60 -3.08 5.18
N GLU A 51 -22.49 -3.42 4.48
CA GLU A 51 -22.39 -4.54 3.54
C GLU A 51 -22.26 -5.91 4.25
N GLY A 52 -22.27 -5.94 5.60
CA GLY A 52 -22.09 -7.16 6.40
C GLY A 52 -20.64 -7.60 6.56
N LEU A 53 -19.67 -6.73 6.27
CA LEU A 53 -18.24 -7.02 6.32
C LEU A 53 -17.64 -6.65 7.68
N ASP A 54 -16.66 -7.44 8.13
CA ASP A 54 -15.96 -7.22 9.39
C ASP A 54 -14.83 -6.19 9.21
N VAL A 55 -15.22 -4.92 9.24
CA VAL A 55 -14.31 -3.78 9.03
C VAL A 55 -14.47 -2.79 10.17
N GLN A 56 -13.34 -2.34 10.73
CA GLN A 56 -13.28 -1.34 11.80
C GLN A 56 -12.40 -0.18 11.36
N PHE A 57 -12.81 1.04 11.66
CA PHE A 57 -11.98 2.22 11.44
C PHE A 57 -10.85 2.29 12.47
N LEU A 58 -9.64 2.57 11.99
CA LEU A 58 -8.48 2.87 12.83
C LEU A 58 -7.82 4.16 12.32
N GLN A 59 -7.75 5.19 13.17
CA GLN A 59 -7.12 6.43 12.76
C GLN A 59 -5.61 6.24 12.59
N ILE A 60 -5.12 6.49 11.38
CA ILE A 60 -3.69 6.47 11.04
C ILE A 60 -3.40 7.64 10.11
N ASP A 61 -2.67 8.62 10.60
CA ASP A 61 -2.02 9.64 9.79
C ASP A 61 -0.54 9.28 9.68
N LEU A 62 -0.09 8.99 8.47
CA LEU A 62 1.31 8.62 8.25
C LEU A 62 2.28 9.74 8.62
N ASN A 63 1.84 11.01 8.64
CA ASN A 63 2.65 12.16 9.04
C ASN A 63 2.61 12.43 10.56
N ASP A 64 1.90 11.61 11.34
CA ASP A 64 1.85 11.72 12.80
C ASP A 64 2.16 10.37 13.46
N GLU A 65 3.41 10.22 13.91
CA GLU A 65 3.90 9.00 14.57
C GLU A 65 3.10 8.61 15.83
N LYS A 66 2.45 9.58 16.50
CA LYS A 66 1.57 9.27 17.64
C LYS A 66 0.40 8.37 17.23
N THR A 67 -0.11 8.55 16.01
CA THR A 67 -1.18 7.68 15.48
C THR A 67 -0.68 6.27 15.21
N HIS A 68 0.61 6.09 14.84
CA HIS A 68 1.22 4.78 14.68
C HIS A 68 1.32 4.03 16.02
N GLU A 69 1.69 4.75 17.10
CA GLU A 69 1.74 4.19 18.46
C GLU A 69 0.36 3.79 18.95
N ILE A 70 -0.63 4.64 18.76
CA ILE A 70 -2.03 4.37 19.12
C ILE A 70 -2.54 3.13 18.35
N ALA A 71 -2.24 3.04 17.05
CA ALA A 71 -2.62 1.90 16.22
C ALA A 71 -1.95 0.60 16.70
N ALA A 72 -0.65 0.64 16.98
CA ALA A 72 0.08 -0.53 17.49
C ALA A 72 -0.46 -1.00 18.85
N LYS A 73 -0.77 -0.05 19.76
CA LYS A 73 -1.40 -0.32 21.05
C LYS A 73 -2.78 -0.94 20.87
N PHE A 74 -3.64 -0.35 20.05
CA PHE A 74 -4.97 -0.87 19.76
C PHE A 74 -4.93 -2.31 19.23
N ILE A 75 -4.06 -2.59 18.26
CA ILE A 75 -3.90 -3.93 17.69
C ILE A 75 -3.39 -4.92 18.76
N THR A 76 -2.46 -4.48 19.60
CA THR A 76 -1.94 -5.31 20.69
C THR A 76 -3.03 -5.73 21.68
N GLU A 77 -3.83 -4.77 22.14
CA GLU A 77 -4.85 -4.96 23.17
C GLU A 77 -6.06 -5.77 22.66
N ASN A 78 -6.44 -5.60 21.41
CA ASN A 78 -7.65 -6.24 20.87
C ASN A 78 -7.39 -7.55 20.13
N PHE A 79 -6.19 -7.74 19.54
CA PHE A 79 -5.91 -8.86 18.65
C PHE A 79 -4.59 -9.60 19.00
N GLY A 80 -3.69 -8.97 19.75
CA GLY A 80 -2.39 -9.53 20.13
C GLY A 80 -1.37 -9.65 19.00
N ARG A 81 -1.79 -9.63 17.73
CA ARG A 81 -0.98 -9.76 16.51
C ARG A 81 -1.57 -9.01 15.32
N LEU A 82 -0.79 -8.86 14.29
CA LEU A 82 -1.23 -8.39 12.97
C LEU A 82 -0.80 -9.44 11.92
N ASP A 83 -1.73 -9.92 11.10
CA ASP A 83 -1.42 -10.95 10.09
C ASP A 83 -1.10 -10.32 8.74
N ILE A 84 -1.71 -9.18 8.40
CA ILE A 84 -1.56 -8.54 7.10
C ILE A 84 -1.40 -7.04 7.29
N LEU A 85 -0.35 -6.47 6.67
CA LEU A 85 -0.17 -5.03 6.51
C LEU A 85 -0.16 -4.70 5.02
N VAL A 86 -1.09 -3.84 4.58
CA VAL A 86 -1.09 -3.26 3.24
C VAL A 86 -0.75 -1.78 3.34
N ASN A 87 0.47 -1.44 2.95
CA ASN A 87 0.94 -0.06 2.84
C ASN A 87 0.44 0.53 1.51
N ASN A 88 -0.81 1.03 1.53
CA ASN A 88 -1.47 1.56 0.34
C ASN A 88 -1.43 3.11 0.28
N ALA A 89 -1.39 3.80 1.41
CA ALA A 89 -1.41 5.26 1.44
C ALA A 89 -0.24 5.86 0.66
N ALA A 90 -0.54 6.79 -0.23
CA ALA A 90 0.44 7.52 -1.03
C ALA A 90 -0.12 8.87 -1.49
N VAL A 91 0.79 9.76 -1.91
CA VAL A 91 0.49 11.04 -2.56
C VAL A 91 1.22 11.15 -3.89
N LEU A 92 0.63 11.94 -4.80
CA LEU A 92 1.24 12.39 -6.04
C LEU A 92 1.07 13.91 -6.07
N LEU A 93 2.16 14.65 -5.84
CA LEU A 93 2.13 16.11 -5.63
C LEU A 93 2.57 16.92 -6.86
N GLU A 94 3.06 16.26 -7.90
CA GLU A 94 3.61 16.90 -9.09
C GLU A 94 2.53 17.32 -10.08
N GLN A 95 1.31 16.80 -9.95
CA GLN A 95 0.18 17.22 -10.78
C GLN A 95 -0.42 18.52 -10.22
N SER A 96 -0.09 19.66 -10.82
CA SER A 96 -0.85 20.89 -10.61
C SER A 96 -1.65 21.22 -11.87
N ALA A 97 -2.89 21.66 -11.67
CA ALA A 97 -3.79 22.02 -12.78
C ALA A 97 -3.18 23.08 -13.73
N ASP A 98 -2.29 23.92 -13.19
CA ASP A 98 -1.76 25.07 -13.91
C ASP A 98 -0.40 24.83 -14.59
N ARG A 99 0.37 23.80 -14.22
CA ARG A 99 1.76 23.64 -14.67
C ARG A 99 2.04 22.32 -15.39
N GLY A 100 1.11 21.37 -15.34
CA GLY A 100 1.38 20.01 -15.83
C GLY A 100 2.48 19.30 -15.03
N ILE A 101 3.06 18.25 -15.60
CA ILE A 101 4.20 17.52 -15.02
C ILE A 101 5.48 18.23 -15.43
N LEU A 102 6.28 18.66 -14.46
CA LEU A 102 7.55 19.32 -14.71
C LEU A 102 8.67 18.31 -15.00
N PRO A 103 9.65 18.66 -15.85
CA PRO A 103 10.87 17.88 -16.02
C PRO A 103 11.62 17.71 -14.69
N ALA A 104 12.38 16.63 -14.57
CA ALA A 104 13.16 16.33 -13.35
C ALA A 104 14.06 17.49 -12.89
N SER A 105 14.67 18.22 -13.82
CA SER A 105 15.53 19.37 -13.55
C SER A 105 14.80 20.62 -13.05
N GLN A 106 13.47 20.65 -13.15
CA GLN A 106 12.62 21.79 -12.78
C GLN A 106 11.63 21.48 -11.65
N THR A 107 11.47 20.20 -11.28
CA THR A 107 10.62 19.79 -10.17
C THR A 107 11.20 20.34 -8.86
N PRO A 108 10.43 21.14 -8.09
CA PRO A 108 10.92 21.75 -6.85
C PRO A 108 11.37 20.71 -5.83
N LEU A 109 12.50 20.95 -5.15
CA LEU A 109 13.03 20.04 -4.14
C LEU A 109 12.02 19.76 -3.00
N GLU A 110 11.15 20.72 -2.70
CA GLU A 110 10.10 20.56 -1.70
C GLU A 110 9.08 19.49 -2.09
N ILE A 111 8.75 19.36 -3.38
CA ILE A 111 7.88 18.28 -3.89
C ILE A 111 8.53 16.92 -3.65
N TYR A 112 9.84 16.78 -3.91
CA TYR A 112 10.57 15.54 -3.58
C TYR A 112 10.47 15.23 -2.08
N ARG A 113 10.77 16.22 -1.20
CA ARG A 113 10.73 16.01 0.25
C ARG A 113 9.37 15.56 0.73
N GLN A 114 8.30 16.25 0.34
CA GLN A 114 6.94 15.93 0.78
C GLN A 114 6.47 14.58 0.22
N THR A 115 6.82 14.27 -1.03
CA THR A 115 6.49 12.98 -1.64
C THR A 115 7.21 11.83 -0.94
N PHE A 116 8.52 11.97 -0.70
CA PHE A 116 9.30 10.96 0.02
C PHE A 116 8.86 10.80 1.46
N GLU A 117 8.53 11.90 2.13
CA GLU A 117 8.03 11.84 3.51
C GLU A 117 6.82 10.91 3.61
N THR A 118 5.81 11.12 2.77
CA THR A 118 4.59 10.30 2.83
C THR A 118 4.78 8.91 2.22
N ASN A 119 5.36 8.82 1.01
CA ASN A 119 5.37 7.58 0.24
C ASN A 119 6.43 6.59 0.71
N PHE A 120 7.50 7.07 1.33
CA PHE A 120 8.66 6.25 1.67
C PHE A 120 8.98 6.26 3.17
N PHE A 121 9.34 7.41 3.77
CA PHE A 121 9.77 7.43 5.16
C PHE A 121 8.67 7.00 6.12
N ASN A 122 7.47 7.50 5.94
CA ASN A 122 6.33 7.16 6.79
C ASN A 122 5.81 5.74 6.56
N LEU A 123 5.97 5.19 5.34
CA LEU A 123 5.74 3.77 5.07
C LEU A 123 6.71 2.90 5.88
N ILE A 124 7.99 3.28 5.94
CA ILE A 124 8.99 2.59 6.78
C ILE A 124 8.59 2.71 8.26
N ALA A 125 8.29 3.91 8.74
CA ALA A 125 7.97 4.17 10.14
C ALA A 125 6.79 3.32 10.63
N ILE A 126 5.67 3.29 9.91
CA ILE A 126 4.52 2.45 10.29
C ILE A 126 4.84 0.96 10.17
N THR A 127 5.61 0.54 9.15
CA THR A 127 6.03 -0.86 9.00
C THR A 127 6.89 -1.30 10.18
N GLN A 128 7.90 -0.51 10.56
CA GLN A 128 8.77 -0.79 11.71
C GLN A 128 7.97 -0.84 13.03
N LYS A 129 7.03 0.08 13.23
CA LYS A 129 6.18 0.13 14.42
C LYS A 129 5.31 -1.14 14.55
N LEU A 130 4.79 -1.66 13.43
CA LEU A 130 3.89 -2.83 13.41
C LEU A 130 4.62 -4.16 13.23
N LEU A 131 5.87 -4.17 12.80
CA LEU A 131 6.65 -5.40 12.55
C LEU A 131 6.70 -6.35 13.76
N PRO A 132 6.83 -5.90 15.02
CA PRO A 132 6.77 -6.79 16.18
C PRO A 132 5.43 -7.55 16.30
N LEU A 133 4.32 -6.95 15.87
CA LEU A 133 3.00 -7.60 15.85
C LEU A 133 2.87 -8.57 14.68
N ILE A 134 3.45 -8.23 13.53
CA ILE A 134 3.48 -9.11 12.35
C ILE A 134 4.35 -10.33 12.62
N LYS A 135 5.45 -10.20 13.35
CA LYS A 135 6.32 -11.31 13.77
C LYS A 135 5.61 -12.31 14.71
N LYS A 136 4.48 -11.94 15.34
CA LYS A 136 3.64 -12.87 16.11
C LYS A 136 2.68 -13.68 15.24
N SER A 137 2.51 -13.32 13.98
CA SER A 137 1.67 -14.08 13.04
C SER A 137 2.36 -15.35 12.57
N LYS A 138 1.59 -16.44 12.47
CA LYS A 138 2.06 -17.69 11.85
C LYS A 138 2.20 -17.60 10.32
N SER A 139 1.67 -16.54 9.71
CA SER A 139 1.67 -16.36 8.24
C SER A 139 1.57 -14.89 7.88
N GLY A 140 2.52 -14.07 8.38
CA GLY A 140 2.53 -12.62 8.15
C GLY A 140 2.65 -12.23 6.67
N ARG A 141 1.94 -11.19 6.26
CA ARG A 141 2.01 -10.62 4.90
C ARG A 141 2.20 -9.11 4.96
N ILE A 142 3.21 -8.61 4.28
CA ILE A 142 3.44 -7.18 4.08
C ILE A 142 3.36 -6.91 2.58
N VAL A 143 2.43 -6.05 2.20
CA VAL A 143 2.20 -5.63 0.82
C VAL A 143 2.47 -4.15 0.71
N ASN A 144 3.48 -3.77 -0.05
CA ASN A 144 3.82 -2.39 -0.32
C ASN A 144 3.27 -1.97 -1.68
N LEU A 145 2.30 -1.03 -1.71
CA LEU A 145 1.75 -0.54 -2.96
C LEU A 145 2.78 0.32 -3.68
N THR A 146 3.14 -0.10 -4.87
CA THR A 146 4.07 0.57 -5.78
C THR A 146 3.36 0.99 -7.07
N SER A 147 4.02 0.97 -8.21
CA SER A 147 3.49 1.38 -9.51
C SER A 147 4.40 0.87 -10.62
N ALA A 148 3.88 0.65 -11.84
CA ALA A 148 4.72 0.44 -13.04
C ALA A 148 5.76 1.56 -13.21
N LEU A 149 5.43 2.77 -12.74
CA LEU A 149 6.33 3.92 -12.73
C LEU A 149 7.49 3.81 -11.71
N ALA A 150 7.54 2.75 -10.91
CA ALA A 150 8.68 2.46 -10.03
C ALA A 150 9.79 1.65 -10.70
N SER A 151 9.53 1.10 -11.88
CA SER A 151 10.47 0.22 -12.58
C SER A 151 11.51 1.04 -13.32
N MET A 152 12.76 1.00 -12.88
CA MET A 152 13.88 1.60 -13.61
C MET A 152 14.11 0.92 -14.96
N THR A 153 13.88 -0.39 -15.03
CA THR A 153 13.96 -1.15 -16.27
C THR A 153 12.96 -0.64 -17.30
N LEU A 154 11.69 -0.48 -16.92
CA LEU A 154 10.67 0.02 -17.84
C LEU A 154 10.89 1.49 -18.22
N HIS A 155 11.36 2.32 -17.30
CA HIS A 155 11.66 3.72 -17.57
C HIS A 155 12.86 3.94 -18.48
N SER A 156 13.78 2.97 -18.58
CA SER A 156 14.97 3.05 -19.45
C SER A 156 14.77 2.41 -20.83
N ASP A 157 13.68 1.67 -21.04
CA ASP A 157 13.37 1.04 -22.32
C ASP A 157 12.46 1.93 -23.18
N PRO A 158 12.95 2.46 -24.33
CA PRO A 158 12.14 3.30 -25.22
C PRO A 158 10.89 2.61 -25.80
N LYS A 159 10.80 1.29 -25.70
CA LYS A 159 9.62 0.52 -26.14
C LYS A 159 8.58 0.33 -25.06
N SER A 160 8.91 0.69 -23.82
CA SER A 160 8.00 0.55 -22.68
C SER A 160 6.87 1.58 -22.74
N ALA A 161 5.67 1.17 -22.34
CA ALA A 161 4.50 2.04 -22.23
C ALA A 161 4.66 3.18 -21.19
N VAL A 162 5.62 3.06 -20.29
CA VAL A 162 5.91 4.07 -19.25
C VAL A 162 7.13 4.93 -19.57
N TYR A 163 7.83 4.69 -20.70
CA TYR A 163 9.05 5.41 -21.04
C TYR A 163 8.88 6.92 -21.02
N ASP A 164 7.79 7.44 -21.58
CA ASP A 164 7.49 8.87 -21.62
C ASP A 164 6.64 9.38 -20.43
N LYS A 165 6.36 8.52 -19.46
CA LYS A 165 5.58 8.86 -18.27
C LYS A 165 6.53 9.20 -17.11
N LYS A 166 6.99 10.45 -17.04
CA LYS A 166 8.00 10.89 -16.07
C LYS A 166 7.38 11.77 -14.99
N ILE A 167 6.92 11.17 -13.90
CA ILE A 167 6.42 11.87 -12.71
C ILE A 167 7.49 11.73 -11.62
N THR A 168 8.55 12.52 -11.73
CA THR A 168 9.87 12.19 -11.18
C THR A 168 9.90 11.94 -9.68
N ALA A 169 9.30 12.79 -8.84
CA ALA A 169 9.34 12.61 -7.39
C ALA A 169 8.51 11.38 -6.97
N TYR A 170 7.36 11.18 -7.59
CA TYR A 170 6.53 10.01 -7.38
C TYR A 170 7.25 8.72 -7.79
N ASP A 171 7.75 8.68 -9.04
CA ASP A 171 8.43 7.52 -9.60
C ASP A 171 9.60 7.07 -8.73
N ILE A 172 10.49 8.01 -8.37
CA ILE A 172 11.66 7.74 -7.53
C ILE A 172 11.22 7.28 -6.12
N SER A 173 10.17 7.88 -5.54
CA SER A 173 9.66 7.44 -4.24
C SER A 173 9.16 6.00 -4.27
N LYS A 174 8.51 5.58 -5.36
CA LYS A 174 8.02 4.20 -5.54
C LYS A 174 9.16 3.22 -5.87
N THR A 175 10.20 3.66 -6.58
CA THR A 175 11.44 2.88 -6.74
C THR A 175 12.11 2.64 -5.38
N ALA A 176 12.13 3.62 -4.50
CA ALA A 176 12.64 3.46 -3.13
C ALA A 176 11.80 2.46 -2.32
N VAL A 177 10.48 2.44 -2.49
CA VAL A 177 9.58 1.43 -1.89
C VAL A 177 9.90 0.02 -2.42
N ASN A 178 10.17 -0.12 -3.73
CA ASN A 178 10.61 -1.39 -4.32
C ASN A 178 11.91 -1.87 -3.68
N SER A 179 12.90 -1.01 -3.55
CA SER A 179 14.18 -1.34 -2.88
C SER A 179 13.96 -1.75 -1.42
N PHE A 180 13.18 -1.00 -0.65
CA PHE A 180 12.84 -1.36 0.73
C PHE A 180 12.15 -2.72 0.83
N THR A 181 11.26 -3.04 -0.11
CA THR A 181 10.57 -4.33 -0.18
C THR A 181 11.55 -5.48 -0.30
N ILE A 182 12.56 -5.37 -1.17
CA ILE A 182 13.62 -6.38 -1.36
C ILE A 182 14.42 -6.56 -0.06
N HIS A 183 14.87 -5.46 0.56
CA HIS A 183 15.66 -5.51 1.78
C HIS A 183 14.88 -6.12 2.95
N LEU A 184 13.63 -5.73 3.15
CA LEU A 184 12.79 -6.27 4.21
C LEU A 184 12.44 -7.75 3.97
N ALA A 185 12.19 -8.14 2.72
CA ALA A 185 11.99 -9.53 2.35
C ALA A 185 13.22 -10.39 2.65
N HIS A 186 14.42 -9.86 2.38
CA HIS A 186 15.68 -10.55 2.71
C HIS A 186 15.88 -10.67 4.23
N GLU A 187 15.63 -9.61 4.99
CA GLU A 187 15.70 -9.65 6.47
C GLU A 187 14.80 -10.74 7.05
N LEU A 188 13.60 -10.92 6.47
CA LEU A 188 12.58 -11.83 6.98
C LEU A 188 12.55 -13.19 6.29
N LYS A 189 13.56 -13.54 5.47
CA LYS A 189 13.58 -14.75 4.63
C LYS A 189 13.42 -16.07 5.39
N ASP A 190 13.94 -16.13 6.61
CA ASP A 190 13.91 -17.32 7.48
C ASP A 190 12.69 -17.32 8.43
N THR A 191 11.67 -16.50 8.13
CA THR A 191 10.42 -16.39 8.87
C THR A 191 9.23 -16.78 7.99
N PRO A 192 8.03 -17.02 8.56
CA PRO A 192 6.82 -17.28 7.77
C PRO A 192 6.24 -16.01 7.11
N ILE A 193 6.91 -14.86 7.22
CA ILE A 193 6.45 -13.57 6.69
C ILE A 193 6.85 -13.46 5.22
N LYS A 194 5.90 -13.01 4.38
CA LYS A 194 6.16 -12.66 2.98
C LYS A 194 6.00 -11.16 2.77
N VAL A 195 6.95 -10.56 2.07
CA VAL A 195 6.98 -9.12 1.78
C VAL A 195 7.07 -8.94 0.27
N ASN A 196 6.10 -8.28 -0.34
CA ASN A 196 6.06 -8.08 -1.79
C ASN A 196 5.58 -6.68 -2.16
N ALA A 197 5.97 -6.22 -3.35
CA ALA A 197 5.52 -4.99 -3.97
C ALA A 197 4.34 -5.25 -4.91
N ALA A 198 3.27 -4.46 -4.79
CA ALA A 198 2.06 -4.58 -5.58
C ALA A 198 1.93 -3.41 -6.56
N ASP A 199 1.93 -3.68 -7.85
CA ASP A 199 1.50 -2.71 -8.85
C ASP A 199 -0.02 -2.86 -9.08
N PRO A 200 -0.82 -1.82 -8.79
CA PRO A 200 -2.25 -1.83 -9.04
C PRO A 200 -2.61 -1.62 -10.52
N GLY A 201 -1.64 -1.22 -11.36
CA GLY A 201 -1.88 -0.67 -12.69
C GLY A 201 -2.38 0.78 -12.67
N TRP A 202 -2.83 1.28 -13.81
CA TRP A 202 -3.42 2.62 -13.91
C TRP A 202 -4.94 2.54 -13.68
N VAL A 203 -5.38 3.04 -12.53
CA VAL A 203 -6.71 2.80 -11.95
C VAL A 203 -7.48 4.10 -11.82
N LYS A 204 -8.79 4.11 -12.14
CA LYS A 204 -9.73 5.22 -11.95
C LYS A 204 -9.88 5.57 -10.48
N THR A 205 -9.12 6.57 -10.05
CA THR A 205 -9.09 7.13 -8.70
C THR A 205 -8.83 8.62 -8.82
N ASP A 206 -8.93 9.35 -7.71
CA ASP A 206 -8.55 10.77 -7.68
C ASP A 206 -7.10 11.00 -8.16
N MET A 207 -6.22 10.04 -7.95
CA MET A 207 -4.82 10.08 -8.39
C MET A 207 -4.66 9.68 -9.86
N GLY A 208 -5.35 8.64 -10.30
CA GLY A 208 -5.20 8.09 -11.65
C GLY A 208 -6.02 8.80 -12.71
N GLY A 209 -7.08 9.53 -12.29
CA GLY A 209 -8.00 10.23 -13.19
C GLY A 209 -9.01 9.31 -13.89
N GLU A 210 -10.02 9.94 -14.49
CA GLU A 210 -11.13 9.24 -15.18
C GLU A 210 -10.70 8.48 -16.45
N GLN A 211 -9.55 8.85 -17.04
CA GLN A 211 -9.03 8.22 -18.25
C GLN A 211 -8.28 6.91 -17.99
N ALA A 212 -8.09 6.55 -16.73
CA ALA A 212 -7.46 5.28 -16.39
C ALA A 212 -8.29 4.09 -16.91
N PRO A 213 -7.65 3.03 -17.43
CA PRO A 213 -8.37 1.91 -18.03
C PRO A 213 -8.97 0.95 -17.02
N LEU A 214 -8.43 0.89 -15.79
CA LEU A 214 -8.83 -0.08 -14.78
C LEU A 214 -9.79 0.52 -13.77
N GLU A 215 -10.82 -0.24 -13.41
CA GLU A 215 -11.68 0.08 -12.28
C GLU A 215 -11.00 -0.25 -10.94
N VAL A 216 -11.45 0.35 -9.84
CA VAL A 216 -10.85 0.12 -8.50
C VAL A 216 -10.87 -1.34 -8.06
N GLN A 217 -11.88 -2.10 -8.52
CA GLN A 217 -12.01 -3.53 -8.24
C GLN A 217 -10.84 -4.33 -8.83
N GLU A 218 -10.37 -3.95 -10.01
CA GLU A 218 -9.22 -4.59 -10.66
C GLU A 218 -7.91 -4.13 -10.01
N GLY A 219 -7.80 -2.83 -9.72
CA GLY A 219 -6.63 -2.26 -9.06
C GLY A 219 -6.33 -2.87 -7.69
N ALA A 220 -7.35 -3.32 -6.95
CA ALA A 220 -7.18 -3.97 -5.66
C ALA A 220 -6.69 -5.42 -5.74
N LYS A 221 -6.89 -6.12 -6.88
CA LYS A 221 -6.64 -7.57 -7.02
C LYS A 221 -5.21 -7.97 -6.66
N THR A 222 -4.21 -7.20 -7.11
CA THR A 222 -2.79 -7.52 -6.82
C THR A 222 -2.51 -7.45 -5.32
N SER A 223 -2.97 -6.39 -4.64
CA SER A 223 -2.81 -6.25 -3.19
C SER A 223 -3.49 -7.40 -2.43
N VAL A 224 -4.70 -7.77 -2.83
CA VAL A 224 -5.45 -8.88 -2.21
C VAL A 224 -4.76 -10.23 -2.45
N LEU A 225 -4.27 -10.48 -3.68
CA LEU A 225 -3.50 -11.67 -4.01
C LEU A 225 -2.28 -11.80 -3.08
N LEU A 226 -1.46 -10.76 -2.99
CA LEU A 226 -0.24 -10.77 -2.18
C LEU A 226 -0.53 -10.87 -0.68
N ALA A 227 -1.59 -10.23 -0.20
CA ALA A 227 -2.05 -10.29 1.19
C ALA A 227 -2.57 -11.68 1.60
N THR A 228 -2.97 -12.50 0.64
CA THR A 228 -3.56 -13.83 0.87
C THR A 228 -2.71 -14.99 0.34
N LEU A 229 -1.45 -14.74 -0.02
CA LEU A 229 -0.53 -15.79 -0.48
C LEU A 229 -0.47 -16.97 0.51
N PRO A 230 -0.38 -18.21 0.02
CA PRO A 230 -0.19 -19.39 0.85
C PRO A 230 1.18 -19.36 1.56
N ALA A 231 1.43 -20.31 2.45
CA ALA A 231 2.67 -20.37 3.24
C ALA A 231 3.93 -20.55 2.38
N ASP A 232 3.82 -21.29 1.30
CA ASP A 232 4.86 -21.55 0.29
C ASP A 232 4.94 -20.47 -0.79
N GLY A 233 4.13 -19.41 -0.68
CA GLY A 233 4.13 -18.30 -1.62
C GLY A 233 5.47 -17.53 -1.66
N TYR A 234 5.69 -16.80 -2.71
CA TYR A 234 6.91 -16.01 -2.93
C TYR A 234 7.05 -14.81 -1.99
N THR A 235 8.27 -14.31 -1.87
CA THR A 235 8.63 -13.09 -1.13
C THR A 235 9.69 -12.31 -1.92
N GLY A 236 9.76 -11.01 -1.74
CA GLY A 236 10.74 -10.15 -2.43
C GLY A 236 10.44 -10.00 -3.92
N LYS A 237 9.15 -10.05 -4.31
CA LYS A 237 8.72 -9.92 -5.69
C LYS A 237 7.94 -8.65 -5.92
N TYR A 238 8.01 -8.15 -7.15
CA TYR A 238 7.21 -7.05 -7.67
C TYR A 238 6.19 -7.62 -8.65
N ILE A 239 4.90 -7.46 -8.35
CA ILE A 239 3.81 -8.19 -9.02
C ILE A 239 2.75 -7.22 -9.54
N HIS A 240 2.24 -7.52 -10.73
CA HIS A 240 1.01 -6.96 -11.30
C HIS A 240 0.09 -8.10 -11.74
N LEU A 241 -1.12 -8.20 -11.19
CA LEU A 241 -2.15 -9.21 -11.51
C LEU A 241 -1.63 -10.66 -11.55
N GLY A 242 -0.67 -10.98 -10.68
CA GLY A 242 -0.07 -12.32 -10.59
C GLY A 242 1.22 -12.51 -11.40
N GLU A 243 1.54 -11.58 -12.29
CA GLU A 243 2.75 -11.61 -13.11
C GLU A 243 3.89 -10.82 -12.47
N GLU A 244 5.10 -11.39 -12.48
CA GLU A 244 6.31 -10.71 -11.98
C GLU A 244 6.71 -9.59 -12.94
N GLN A 245 6.93 -8.41 -12.40
CA GLN A 245 7.34 -7.23 -13.15
C GLN A 245 8.84 -6.98 -13.00
N PRO A 246 9.50 -6.37 -13.99
CA PRO A 246 10.89 -5.93 -13.87
C PRO A 246 11.01 -4.74 -12.92
N TRP A 247 12.06 -4.78 -12.07
CA TRP A 247 12.37 -3.71 -11.11
C TRP A 247 12.79 -2.38 -11.76
#